data_308a96663013a966c8c3b390faea44ab
#
_entry.id   308a96663013a966c8c3b390faea44ab
#
_cell.length_a   1.000
_cell.length_b   1.000
_cell.length_c   1.000
_cell.angle_alpha   90.00
_cell.angle_beta   90.00
_cell.angle_gamma   90.00
#
_symmetry.space_group_name_H-M   'P 1'
#
loop_
_entity.id
_entity.type
_entity.pdbx_description
1 polymer ?
#
loop_
_entity_poly.entity_id
_entity_poly.type
_entity_poly.pdbx_seq_one_letter_code
_entity_poly.pdbx_strand_id
1 'polypeptide(L)'
;STSSPQERAKQAAATRKMSVEEKEIHRARKSKEQLIARMGVDPDQNWAARYEILPGKEKVVAELKKLAKSADQIFLATDLDREGEAIAWHLKEAIGGDDSRYRRVVFNEITKKAIQEAFSAPSQLDQARVNAQQTRRFLDRVVGFMVSPLLWAKVARGLSAGRVQSVAVRLIVDREKEIRAFIPEEYWDLFADLTSSEKINTRFQVNRFDGKAFRPINESEMKNHLSYLEKSSYSVTKREDK
;
A
#
# COMPACT_ATOMS: atom_id res chain seq x y z
N SER A 1 11.67 -22.94 21.08
CA SER A 1 12.21 -24.01 21.95
C SER A 1 12.12 -23.58 23.41
N THR A 2 11.34 -24.27 24.19
CA THR A 2 11.24 -24.06 25.65
C THR A 2 12.40 -24.81 26.30
N SER A 3 13.42 -24.07 26.73
CA SER A 3 14.52 -24.65 27.53
C SER A 3 13.95 -25.36 28.80
N SER A 4 14.51 -26.52 29.12
CA SER A 4 14.11 -27.29 30.28
C SER A 4 14.34 -26.53 31.61
N PRO A 5 13.63 -26.84 32.70
CA PRO A 5 13.86 -26.19 33.98
C PRO A 5 15.32 -26.30 34.47
N GLN A 6 16.02 -27.39 34.16
CA GLN A 6 17.43 -27.59 34.49
C GLN A 6 18.37 -26.69 33.68
N GLU A 7 18.09 -26.47 32.39
CA GLU A 7 18.85 -25.54 31.56
C GLU A 7 18.67 -24.10 32.00
N ARG A 8 17.46 -23.71 32.40
CA ARG A 8 17.19 -22.36 32.94
C ARG A 8 17.95 -22.15 34.26
N ALA A 9 18.02 -23.15 35.15
CA ALA A 9 18.77 -23.07 36.39
C ALA A 9 20.29 -22.93 36.13
N LYS A 10 20.86 -23.70 35.19
CA LYS A 10 22.25 -23.58 34.78
C LYS A 10 22.58 -22.21 34.19
N GLN A 11 21.72 -21.67 33.30
CA GLN A 11 21.90 -20.34 32.73
C GLN A 11 21.81 -19.24 33.78
N ALA A 12 20.89 -19.34 34.73
CA ALA A 12 20.76 -18.41 35.85
C ALA A 12 22.00 -18.41 36.76
N ALA A 13 22.56 -19.60 37.07
CA ALA A 13 23.77 -19.74 37.86
C ALA A 13 25.00 -19.16 37.12
N ALA A 14 25.13 -19.40 35.84
CA ALA A 14 26.20 -18.81 35.00
C ALA A 14 26.09 -17.28 34.97
N THR A 15 24.89 -16.73 34.76
CA THR A 15 24.68 -15.27 34.73
C THR A 15 24.98 -14.60 36.08
N ARG A 16 24.77 -15.27 37.21
CA ARG A 16 25.12 -14.73 38.54
C ARG A 16 26.61 -14.47 38.71
N LYS A 17 27.47 -15.30 38.10
CA LYS A 17 28.94 -15.24 38.21
C LYS A 17 29.57 -14.22 37.27
N MET A 18 28.83 -13.59 36.34
CA MET A 18 29.31 -12.61 35.40
C MET A 18 29.58 -11.27 36.08
N SER A 19 30.58 -10.53 35.58
CA SER A 19 30.83 -9.12 35.93
C SER A 19 29.64 -8.22 35.51
N VAL A 20 29.64 -6.97 35.93
CA VAL A 20 28.62 -6.00 35.56
C VAL A 20 28.60 -5.80 34.04
N GLU A 21 29.77 -5.61 33.42
CA GLU A 21 29.93 -5.43 31.98
C GLU A 21 29.48 -6.68 31.19
N GLU A 22 29.87 -7.86 31.63
CA GLU A 22 29.46 -9.12 31.01
C GLU A 22 27.93 -9.33 31.10
N LYS A 23 27.30 -8.91 32.19
CA LYS A 23 25.83 -8.95 32.34
C LYS A 23 25.12 -8.02 31.38
N GLU A 24 25.68 -6.82 31.14
CA GLU A 24 25.12 -5.87 30.17
C GLU A 24 25.24 -6.41 28.75
N ILE A 25 26.40 -6.92 28.36
CA ILE A 25 26.61 -7.54 27.05
C ILE A 25 25.67 -8.74 26.87
N HIS A 26 25.55 -9.58 27.87
CA HIS A 26 24.65 -10.76 27.84
C HIS A 26 23.17 -10.35 27.69
N ARG A 27 22.73 -9.31 28.42
CA ARG A 27 21.36 -8.76 28.27
C ARG A 27 21.13 -8.18 26.89
N ALA A 28 22.05 -7.40 26.36
CA ALA A 28 21.95 -6.82 25.02
C ALA A 28 21.86 -7.91 23.95
N ARG A 29 22.73 -8.95 24.04
CA ARG A 29 22.71 -10.09 23.13
C ARG A 29 21.38 -10.85 23.20
N LYS A 30 20.91 -11.18 24.39
CA LYS A 30 19.64 -11.88 24.59
C LYS A 30 18.43 -11.06 24.10
N SER A 31 18.46 -9.75 24.32
CA SER A 31 17.42 -8.84 23.81
C SER A 31 17.39 -8.83 22.28
N LYS A 32 18.57 -8.78 21.63
CA LYS A 32 18.70 -8.86 20.17
C LYS A 32 18.22 -10.20 19.63
N GLU A 33 18.62 -11.32 20.24
CA GLU A 33 18.16 -12.66 19.86
C GLU A 33 16.63 -12.79 19.96
N GLN A 34 16.03 -12.28 21.03
CA GLN A 34 14.59 -12.26 21.21
C GLN A 34 13.88 -11.38 20.18
N LEU A 35 14.46 -10.24 19.84
CA LEU A 35 13.95 -9.35 18.80
C LEU A 35 13.94 -10.04 17.44
N ILE A 36 15.07 -10.65 17.04
CA ILE A 36 15.20 -11.43 15.80
C ILE A 36 14.20 -12.58 15.76
N ALA A 37 14.08 -13.35 16.86
CA ALA A 37 13.14 -14.46 16.93
C ALA A 37 11.68 -14.01 16.75
N ARG A 38 11.29 -12.86 17.33
CA ARG A 38 9.95 -12.27 17.17
C ARG A 38 9.74 -11.67 15.78
N MET A 39 10.76 -11.04 15.25
CA MET A 39 10.75 -10.44 13.93
C MET A 39 10.71 -11.51 12.83
N GLY A 40 11.33 -12.69 13.06
CA GLY A 40 11.41 -13.79 12.10
C GLY A 40 12.27 -13.49 10.89
N VAL A 41 13.11 -12.45 10.96
CA VAL A 41 14.08 -12.06 9.94
C VAL A 41 15.36 -11.67 10.66
N ASP A 42 16.51 -12.15 10.21
CA ASP A 42 17.81 -11.82 10.77
C ASP A 42 18.62 -10.95 9.81
N PRO A 43 18.71 -9.61 10.03
CA PRO A 43 19.50 -8.72 9.19
C PRO A 43 20.99 -9.02 9.20
N ASP A 44 21.53 -9.58 10.28
CA ASP A 44 22.96 -9.91 10.40
C ASP A 44 23.33 -11.21 9.67
N GLN A 45 22.35 -12.04 9.35
CA GLN A 45 22.55 -13.29 8.59
C GLN A 45 21.96 -13.18 7.19
N ASN A 46 22.38 -12.18 6.44
CA ASN A 46 21.97 -11.96 5.05
C ASN A 46 20.42 -11.98 4.88
N TRP A 47 19.69 -11.38 5.83
CA TRP A 47 18.22 -11.30 5.81
C TRP A 47 17.53 -12.68 5.84
N ALA A 48 18.17 -13.68 6.44
CA ALA A 48 17.57 -15.00 6.58
C ALA A 48 16.19 -14.89 7.24
N ALA A 49 15.18 -15.40 6.55
CA ALA A 49 13.79 -15.34 6.99
C ALA A 49 13.30 -16.74 7.39
N ARG A 50 12.50 -16.78 8.45
CA ARG A 50 11.85 -17.99 8.92
C ARG A 50 10.38 -17.97 8.52
N TYR A 51 9.97 -19.00 7.78
CA TYR A 51 8.59 -19.20 7.38
C TYR A 51 8.01 -20.43 8.09
N GLU A 52 6.77 -20.30 8.52
CA GLU A 52 6.02 -21.35 9.19
C GLU A 52 4.62 -21.47 8.60
N ILE A 53 4.10 -22.69 8.55
CA ILE A 53 2.71 -22.92 8.15
C ILE A 53 1.82 -22.38 9.30
N LEU A 54 0.85 -21.53 8.94
CA LEU A 54 -0.07 -20.98 9.93
C LEU A 54 -0.88 -22.08 10.62
N PRO A 55 -1.10 -21.97 11.93
CA PRO A 55 -1.95 -22.90 12.68
C PRO A 55 -3.32 -23.06 12.00
N GLY A 56 -3.74 -24.32 11.84
CA GLY A 56 -4.99 -24.69 11.15
C GLY A 56 -4.91 -24.79 9.63
N LYS A 57 -3.74 -24.50 9.01
CA LYS A 57 -3.51 -24.68 7.56
C LYS A 57 -2.72 -25.95 7.22
N GLU A 58 -2.31 -26.71 8.22
CA GLU A 58 -1.50 -27.92 8.04
C GLU A 58 -2.24 -28.98 7.20
N LYS A 59 -3.55 -29.12 7.41
CA LYS A 59 -4.40 -30.07 6.64
C LYS A 59 -4.43 -29.72 5.14
N VAL A 60 -4.60 -28.42 4.83
CA VAL A 60 -4.63 -27.93 3.44
C VAL A 60 -3.28 -28.18 2.76
N VAL A 61 -2.17 -27.86 3.45
CA VAL A 61 -0.83 -28.12 2.89
C VAL A 61 -0.58 -29.62 2.71
N ALA A 62 -1.02 -30.45 3.65
CA ALA A 62 -0.89 -31.91 3.53
C ALA A 62 -1.69 -32.47 2.35
N GLU A 63 -2.90 -31.95 2.11
CA GLU A 63 -3.72 -32.31 0.95
C GLU A 63 -3.06 -31.90 -0.37
N LEU A 64 -2.57 -30.65 -0.47
CA LEU A 64 -1.84 -30.18 -1.63
C LEU A 64 -0.60 -31.05 -1.91
N LYS A 65 0.17 -31.40 -0.88
CA LYS A 65 1.31 -32.33 -1.02
C LYS A 65 0.90 -33.69 -1.54
N LYS A 66 -0.24 -34.22 -1.07
CA LYS A 66 -0.77 -35.51 -1.53
C LYS A 66 -1.14 -35.46 -3.02
N LEU A 67 -1.87 -34.42 -3.43
CA LEU A 67 -2.25 -34.23 -4.85
C LEU A 67 -1.03 -34.01 -5.73
N ALA A 68 -0.06 -33.24 -5.27
CA ALA A 68 1.16 -32.95 -6.00
C ALA A 68 2.03 -34.19 -6.27
N LYS A 69 1.93 -35.26 -5.44
CA LYS A 69 2.69 -36.50 -5.66
C LYS A 69 2.30 -37.22 -6.93
N SER A 70 1.03 -37.15 -7.33
CA SER A 70 0.49 -37.85 -8.51
C SER A 70 0.33 -36.96 -9.73
N ALA A 71 0.61 -35.66 -9.62
CA ALA A 71 0.49 -34.71 -10.74
C ALA A 71 1.79 -34.63 -11.53
N ASP A 72 1.71 -34.63 -12.86
CA ASP A 72 2.88 -34.42 -13.73
C ASP A 72 3.28 -32.93 -13.73
N GLN A 73 2.32 -32.02 -13.68
CA GLN A 73 2.55 -30.59 -13.63
C GLN A 73 1.69 -29.92 -12.54
N ILE A 74 2.22 -28.85 -11.97
CA ILE A 74 1.56 -28.05 -10.93
C ILE A 74 1.48 -26.61 -11.40
N PHE A 75 0.27 -26.12 -11.64
CA PHE A 75 0.03 -24.77 -12.09
C PHE A 75 -0.23 -23.84 -10.90
N LEU A 76 0.58 -22.78 -10.79
CA LEU A 76 0.47 -21.75 -9.78
C LEU A 76 -0.29 -20.56 -10.36
N ALA A 77 -1.60 -20.57 -10.21
CA ALA A 77 -2.51 -19.55 -10.75
C ALA A 77 -2.86 -18.52 -9.67
N THR A 78 -2.08 -17.46 -9.59
CA THR A 78 -2.27 -16.32 -8.67
C THR A 78 -2.17 -15.00 -9.45
N ASP A 79 -2.51 -13.87 -8.81
CA ASP A 79 -2.54 -12.56 -9.46
C ASP A 79 -1.22 -12.13 -10.10
N LEU A 80 -1.29 -11.22 -11.08
CA LEU A 80 -0.14 -10.73 -11.85
C LEU A 80 0.74 -9.73 -11.07
N ASP A 81 0.56 -9.59 -9.80
CA ASP A 81 1.38 -8.70 -9.00
C ASP A 81 2.50 -9.44 -8.24
N ARG A 82 3.36 -8.71 -7.54
CA ARG A 82 4.44 -9.29 -6.74
C ARG A 82 3.93 -10.08 -5.53
N GLU A 83 2.76 -9.75 -5.00
CA GLU A 83 2.11 -10.48 -3.92
C GLU A 83 1.64 -11.84 -4.41
N GLY A 84 1.02 -11.91 -5.59
CA GLY A 84 0.65 -13.17 -6.25
C GLY A 84 1.86 -14.02 -6.59
N GLU A 85 2.97 -13.41 -7.03
CA GLU A 85 4.22 -14.12 -7.31
C GLU A 85 4.83 -14.71 -6.02
N ALA A 86 4.81 -13.97 -4.92
CA ALA A 86 5.28 -14.47 -3.64
C ALA A 86 4.38 -15.60 -3.07
N ILE A 87 3.06 -15.52 -3.25
CA ILE A 87 2.13 -16.59 -2.88
C ILE A 87 2.45 -17.86 -3.66
N ALA A 88 2.64 -17.74 -4.98
CA ALA A 88 3.01 -18.85 -5.84
C ALA A 88 4.34 -19.51 -5.40
N TRP A 89 5.34 -18.68 -5.08
CA TRP A 89 6.63 -19.15 -4.56
C TRP A 89 6.47 -19.86 -3.20
N HIS A 90 5.73 -19.30 -2.27
CA HIS A 90 5.48 -19.93 -0.96
C HIS A 90 4.74 -21.26 -1.08
N LEU A 91 3.78 -21.38 -2.00
CA LEU A 91 3.10 -22.66 -2.26
C LEU A 91 4.07 -23.71 -2.81
N LYS A 92 4.93 -23.32 -3.77
CA LYS A 92 5.97 -24.19 -4.29
C LYS A 92 6.90 -24.69 -3.17
N GLU A 93 7.41 -23.79 -2.33
CA GLU A 93 8.27 -24.14 -1.20
C GLU A 93 7.55 -25.04 -0.18
N ALA A 94 6.28 -24.74 0.12
CA ALA A 94 5.50 -25.55 1.04
C ALA A 94 5.16 -26.94 0.53
N ILE A 95 4.87 -27.11 -0.77
CA ILE A 95 4.58 -28.38 -1.42
C ILE A 95 5.86 -29.18 -1.59
N GLY A 96 6.91 -28.54 -2.13
CA GLY A 96 8.22 -29.16 -2.41
C GLY A 96 8.20 -30.05 -3.64
N GLY A 97 9.29 -30.76 -3.86
CA GLY A 97 9.49 -31.67 -5.02
C GLY A 97 10.30 -31.03 -6.14
N ASP A 98 10.22 -31.61 -7.35
CA ASP A 98 10.99 -31.15 -8.49
C ASP A 98 10.44 -29.81 -9.04
N ASP A 99 11.31 -28.81 -9.10
CA ASP A 99 11.02 -27.46 -9.59
C ASP A 99 10.55 -27.44 -11.05
N SER A 100 11.00 -28.37 -11.87
CA SER A 100 10.63 -28.46 -13.27
C SER A 100 9.14 -28.72 -13.51
N ARG A 101 8.43 -29.22 -12.50
CA ARG A 101 6.98 -29.51 -12.56
C ARG A 101 6.11 -28.29 -12.36
N TYR A 102 6.65 -27.20 -11.82
CA TYR A 102 5.88 -26.01 -11.51
C TYR A 102 5.82 -25.05 -12.70
N ARG A 103 4.62 -24.55 -12.96
CA ARG A 103 4.33 -23.57 -14.01
C ARG A 103 3.53 -22.41 -13.43
N ARG A 104 3.89 -21.21 -13.81
CA ARG A 104 3.19 -20.00 -13.43
C ARG A 104 2.11 -19.67 -14.46
N VAL A 105 0.87 -19.50 -14.02
CA VAL A 105 -0.26 -19.09 -14.86
C VAL A 105 -0.79 -17.77 -14.35
N VAL A 106 -0.94 -16.80 -15.25
CA VAL A 106 -1.38 -15.45 -14.92
C VAL A 106 -2.47 -15.02 -15.88
N PHE A 107 -3.58 -14.50 -15.33
CA PHE A 107 -4.65 -13.92 -16.11
C PHE A 107 -5.16 -12.65 -15.41
N ASN A 108 -5.56 -11.65 -16.20
CA ASN A 108 -6.00 -10.34 -15.72
C ASN A 108 -7.51 -10.26 -15.50
N GLU A 109 -8.26 -11.25 -16.01
CA GLU A 109 -9.69 -11.33 -15.90
C GLU A 109 -10.16 -12.78 -15.77
N ILE A 110 -11.30 -12.99 -15.12
CA ILE A 110 -11.87 -14.34 -14.92
C ILE A 110 -12.89 -14.60 -16.03
N THR A 111 -12.40 -14.64 -17.29
CA THR A 111 -13.19 -15.07 -18.45
C THR A 111 -12.66 -16.41 -18.96
N LYS A 112 -13.54 -17.21 -19.56
CA LYS A 112 -13.17 -18.51 -20.12
C LYS A 112 -12.00 -18.39 -21.13
N LYS A 113 -12.04 -17.35 -21.97
CA LYS A 113 -11.01 -17.10 -23.00
C LYS A 113 -9.67 -16.77 -22.36
N ALA A 114 -9.62 -15.78 -21.44
CA ALA A 114 -8.38 -15.38 -20.78
C ALA A 114 -7.74 -16.52 -19.98
N ILE A 115 -8.56 -17.31 -19.28
CA ILE A 115 -8.06 -18.48 -18.53
C ILE A 115 -7.48 -19.52 -19.50
N GLN A 116 -8.15 -19.87 -20.59
CA GLN A 116 -7.65 -20.83 -21.57
C GLN A 116 -6.35 -20.36 -22.22
N GLU A 117 -6.27 -19.09 -22.61
CA GLU A 117 -5.05 -18.49 -23.16
C GLU A 117 -3.89 -18.54 -22.15
N ALA A 118 -4.13 -18.22 -20.89
CA ALA A 118 -3.12 -18.25 -19.84
C ALA A 118 -2.59 -19.69 -19.58
N PHE A 119 -3.46 -20.69 -19.59
CA PHE A 119 -3.04 -22.09 -19.44
C PHE A 119 -2.35 -22.66 -20.69
N SER A 120 -2.56 -22.07 -21.86
CA SER A 120 -1.87 -22.49 -23.10
C SER A 120 -0.43 -21.97 -23.18
N ALA A 121 -0.09 -20.90 -22.44
CA ALA A 121 1.23 -20.26 -22.42
C ALA A 121 1.74 -20.03 -20.99
N PRO A 122 1.95 -21.07 -20.18
CA PRO A 122 2.42 -20.92 -18.81
C PRO A 122 3.87 -20.43 -18.78
N SER A 123 4.19 -19.59 -17.81
CA SER A 123 5.54 -19.06 -17.58
C SER A 123 6.25 -19.75 -16.41
N GLN A 124 7.43 -19.28 -16.07
CA GLN A 124 8.15 -19.63 -14.84
C GLN A 124 7.90 -18.58 -13.75
N LEU A 125 8.18 -18.96 -12.51
CA LEU A 125 8.19 -18.03 -11.39
C LEU A 125 9.26 -16.94 -11.59
N ASP A 126 8.87 -15.69 -11.39
CA ASP A 126 9.78 -14.55 -11.44
C ASP A 126 10.41 -14.30 -10.06
N GLN A 127 11.63 -14.81 -9.87
CA GLN A 127 12.37 -14.66 -8.62
C GLN A 127 12.65 -13.19 -8.26
N ALA A 128 12.76 -12.29 -9.23
CA ALA A 128 12.97 -10.87 -8.96
C ALA A 128 11.73 -10.25 -8.31
N ARG A 129 10.53 -10.60 -8.74
CA ARG A 129 9.27 -10.19 -8.12
C ARG A 129 9.09 -10.78 -6.72
N VAL A 130 9.44 -12.05 -6.53
CA VAL A 130 9.46 -12.68 -5.20
C VAL A 130 10.39 -11.92 -4.25
N ASN A 131 11.62 -11.66 -4.68
CA ASN A 131 12.59 -10.93 -3.88
C ASN A 131 12.14 -9.49 -3.57
N ALA A 132 11.50 -8.81 -4.50
CA ALA A 132 10.95 -7.47 -4.29
C ALA A 132 9.84 -7.47 -3.20
N GLN A 133 8.96 -8.47 -3.21
CA GLN A 133 7.92 -8.64 -2.19
C GLN A 133 8.54 -8.97 -0.83
N GLN A 134 9.49 -9.91 -0.79
CA GLN A 134 10.18 -10.28 0.45
C GLN A 134 10.93 -9.09 1.06
N THR A 135 11.66 -8.32 0.25
CA THR A 135 12.36 -7.11 0.70
C THR A 135 11.41 -6.12 1.34
N ARG A 136 10.26 -5.86 0.70
CA ARG A 136 9.23 -4.98 1.28
C ARG A 136 8.74 -5.51 2.63
N ARG A 137 8.41 -6.80 2.70
CA ARG A 137 7.96 -7.44 3.93
C ARG A 137 9.00 -7.36 5.04
N PHE A 138 10.26 -7.59 4.72
CA PHE A 138 11.36 -7.50 5.70
C PHE A 138 11.51 -6.08 6.23
N LEU A 139 11.51 -5.09 5.35
CA LEU A 139 11.57 -3.68 5.74
C LEU A 139 10.40 -3.28 6.64
N ASP A 140 9.18 -3.70 6.31
CA ASP A 140 8.00 -3.39 7.13
C ASP A 140 8.10 -4.05 8.52
N ARG A 141 8.62 -5.27 8.60
CA ARG A 141 8.86 -5.94 9.88
C ARG A 141 9.96 -5.28 10.69
N VAL A 142 11.12 -5.01 10.09
CA VAL A 142 12.25 -4.37 10.77
C VAL A 142 11.84 -2.99 11.29
N VAL A 143 11.25 -2.13 10.46
CA VAL A 143 10.78 -0.82 10.89
C VAL A 143 9.74 -0.93 12.00
N GLY A 144 8.74 -1.81 11.85
CA GLY A 144 7.70 -2.02 12.86
C GLY A 144 8.27 -2.47 14.21
N PHE A 145 9.13 -3.46 14.22
CA PHE A 145 9.70 -4.02 15.45
C PHE A 145 10.75 -3.13 16.11
N MET A 146 11.48 -2.31 15.36
CA MET A 146 12.51 -1.43 15.92
C MET A 146 11.96 -0.07 16.34
N VAL A 147 11.01 0.50 15.59
CA VAL A 147 10.51 1.86 15.85
C VAL A 147 9.30 1.88 16.79
N SER A 148 8.43 0.87 16.76
CA SER A 148 7.27 0.83 17.68
C SER A 148 7.66 0.92 19.16
N PRO A 149 8.71 0.24 19.64
CA PRO A 149 9.15 0.41 21.04
C PRO A 149 9.59 1.84 21.38
N LEU A 150 10.13 2.59 20.43
CA LEU A 150 10.48 4.01 20.64
C LEU A 150 9.22 4.87 20.84
N LEU A 151 8.17 4.59 20.06
CA LEU A 151 6.87 5.24 20.25
C LEU A 151 6.28 4.92 21.62
N TRP A 152 6.41 3.68 22.09
CA TRP A 152 5.92 3.31 23.43
C TRP A 152 6.68 4.00 24.55
N ALA A 153 7.97 4.22 24.37
CA ALA A 153 8.79 4.91 25.37
C ALA A 153 8.61 6.43 25.38
N LYS A 154 8.29 7.02 24.22
CA LYS A 154 8.29 8.49 24.06
C LYS A 154 6.89 9.10 23.92
N VAL A 155 5.90 8.34 23.48
CA VAL A 155 4.55 8.84 23.20
C VAL A 155 3.51 8.09 24.04
N ALA A 156 3.12 6.88 23.65
CA ALA A 156 2.16 6.04 24.36
C ALA A 156 2.31 4.56 23.99
N ARG A 157 1.98 3.66 24.94
CA ARG A 157 1.93 2.22 24.70
C ARG A 157 0.80 1.89 23.70
N GLY A 158 1.03 0.85 22.88
CA GLY A 158 0.04 0.36 21.90
C GLY A 158 0.12 1.03 20.54
N LEU A 159 0.92 2.10 20.38
CA LEU A 159 1.17 2.69 19.07
C LEU A 159 2.04 1.77 18.22
N SER A 160 1.83 1.79 16.90
CA SER A 160 2.68 1.08 15.95
C SER A 160 3.28 2.02 14.92
N ALA A 161 4.54 1.77 14.55
CA ALA A 161 5.21 2.44 13.46
C ALA A 161 5.21 1.55 12.21
N GLY A 162 5.15 2.17 11.04
CA GLY A 162 5.24 1.46 9.77
C GLY A 162 5.46 2.45 8.62
N ARG A 163 6.16 2.01 7.58
CA ARG A 163 6.53 2.86 6.45
C ARG A 163 5.29 3.44 5.74
N VAL A 164 4.27 2.64 5.52
CA VAL A 164 3.04 3.07 4.84
C VAL A 164 2.18 3.93 5.77
N GLN A 165 1.90 3.47 6.98
CA GLN A 165 1.02 4.19 7.91
C GLN A 165 1.59 5.54 8.34
N SER A 166 2.91 5.66 8.53
CA SER A 166 3.53 6.93 8.92
C SER A 166 3.41 7.98 7.81
N VAL A 167 3.58 7.58 6.55
CA VAL A 167 3.38 8.46 5.38
C VAL A 167 1.90 8.84 5.25
N ALA A 168 0.98 7.88 5.38
CA ALA A 168 -0.45 8.14 5.30
C ALA A 168 -0.91 9.14 6.36
N VAL A 169 -0.48 8.98 7.61
CA VAL A 169 -0.78 9.93 8.69
C VAL A 169 -0.22 11.31 8.37
N ARG A 170 1.00 11.41 7.86
CA ARG A 170 1.59 12.69 7.47
C ARG A 170 0.76 13.39 6.39
N LEU A 171 0.37 12.69 5.33
CA LEU A 171 -0.46 13.25 4.26
C LEU A 171 -1.80 13.77 4.79
N ILE A 172 -2.44 13.02 5.70
CA ILE A 172 -3.70 13.43 6.34
C ILE A 172 -3.48 14.69 7.18
N VAL A 173 -2.41 14.73 7.98
CA VAL A 173 -2.09 15.88 8.83
C VAL A 173 -1.78 17.12 7.98
N ASP A 174 -1.02 16.98 6.90
CA ASP A 174 -0.68 18.09 6.04
C ASP A 174 -1.94 18.61 5.32
N ARG A 175 -2.82 17.74 4.85
CA ARG A 175 -4.13 18.14 4.29
C ARG A 175 -5.03 18.82 5.32
N GLU A 176 -5.07 18.33 6.56
CA GLU A 176 -5.86 18.94 7.62
C GLU A 176 -5.36 20.35 7.96
N LYS A 177 -4.04 20.58 7.91
CA LYS A 177 -3.47 21.93 8.07
C LYS A 177 -3.90 22.86 6.95
N GLU A 178 -3.89 22.39 5.69
CA GLU A 178 -4.38 23.16 4.54
C GLU A 178 -5.86 23.52 4.71
N ILE A 179 -6.70 22.55 5.14
CA ILE A 179 -8.13 22.77 5.38
C ILE A 179 -8.33 23.83 6.47
N ARG A 180 -7.58 23.76 7.58
CA ARG A 180 -7.68 24.74 8.68
C ARG A 180 -7.15 26.12 8.32
N ALA A 181 -6.19 26.19 7.39
CA ALA A 181 -5.63 27.44 6.91
C ALA A 181 -6.44 28.04 5.75
N PHE A 182 -7.40 27.28 5.21
CA PHE A 182 -8.20 27.72 4.08
C PHE A 182 -9.13 28.87 4.47
N ILE A 183 -9.01 29.98 3.79
CA ILE A 183 -9.89 31.13 3.90
C ILE A 183 -10.85 31.09 2.72
N PRO A 184 -12.16 30.90 2.93
CA PRO A 184 -13.12 30.92 1.83
C PRO A 184 -13.12 32.27 1.13
N GLU A 185 -13.00 32.24 -0.20
CA GLU A 185 -13.16 33.44 -1.03
C GLU A 185 -14.49 33.35 -1.76
N GLU A 186 -15.32 34.38 -1.59
CA GLU A 186 -16.56 34.51 -2.34
C GLU A 186 -16.26 34.83 -3.80
N TYR A 187 -16.95 34.20 -4.71
CA TYR A 187 -16.93 34.55 -6.14
C TYR A 187 -18.30 34.29 -6.75
N TRP A 188 -18.59 34.97 -7.83
CA TRP A 188 -19.85 34.91 -8.53
C TRP A 188 -19.63 34.51 -9.99
N ASP A 189 -20.43 33.56 -10.48
CA ASP A 189 -20.56 33.23 -11.89
C ASP A 189 -21.84 33.90 -12.45
N LEU A 190 -21.71 34.52 -13.63
CA LEU A 190 -22.83 35.17 -14.27
C LEU A 190 -23.12 34.49 -15.61
N PHE A 191 -24.36 34.15 -15.83
CA PHE A 191 -24.85 33.53 -17.07
C PHE A 191 -25.88 34.42 -17.71
N ALA A 192 -25.85 34.51 -19.06
CA ALA A 192 -26.83 35.20 -19.88
C ALA A 192 -27.59 34.17 -20.72
N ASP A 193 -28.90 34.08 -20.56
CA ASP A 193 -29.78 33.32 -21.44
C ASP A 193 -30.25 34.25 -22.59
N LEU A 194 -29.68 34.05 -23.76
CA LEU A 194 -29.93 34.90 -24.95
C LEU A 194 -30.78 34.16 -25.97
N THR A 195 -31.69 34.88 -26.59
CA THR A 195 -32.55 34.36 -27.67
C THR A 195 -32.13 35.00 -29.01
N SER A 196 -31.79 34.17 -29.98
CA SER A 196 -31.49 34.64 -31.34
C SER A 196 -32.71 35.11 -32.08
N SER A 197 -32.50 35.80 -33.22
CA SER A 197 -33.57 36.16 -34.17
C SER A 197 -34.36 34.94 -34.67
N GLU A 198 -33.74 33.78 -34.69
CA GLU A 198 -34.35 32.48 -35.04
C GLU A 198 -35.09 31.79 -33.90
N LYS A 199 -35.24 32.46 -32.76
CA LYS A 199 -35.88 31.94 -31.51
C LYS A 199 -35.11 30.77 -30.88
N ILE A 200 -33.79 30.66 -31.08
CA ILE A 200 -32.95 29.69 -30.45
C ILE A 200 -32.43 30.28 -29.11
N ASN A 201 -32.74 29.64 -28.01
CA ASN A 201 -32.26 30.02 -26.68
C ASN A 201 -30.91 29.38 -26.42
N THR A 202 -29.94 30.16 -26.02
CA THR A 202 -28.58 29.68 -25.72
C THR A 202 -28.08 30.35 -24.43
N ARG A 203 -27.51 29.56 -23.53
CA ARG A 203 -26.88 30.04 -22.29
C ARG A 203 -25.42 30.29 -22.53
N PHE A 204 -24.97 31.46 -22.16
CA PHE A 204 -23.56 31.90 -22.21
C PHE A 204 -23.06 32.20 -20.81
N GLN A 205 -21.84 31.81 -20.50
CA GLN A 205 -21.16 32.20 -19.29
C GLN A 205 -20.29 33.43 -19.56
N VAL A 206 -20.35 34.40 -18.64
CA VAL A 206 -19.47 35.55 -18.70
C VAL A 206 -18.09 35.17 -18.19
N ASN A 207 -17.14 35.01 -19.10
CA ASN A 207 -15.79 34.56 -18.78
C ASN A 207 -14.77 35.68 -18.68
N ARG A 208 -15.05 36.81 -19.37
CA ARG A 208 -14.16 37.98 -19.42
C ARG A 208 -14.97 39.26 -19.39
N PHE A 209 -14.40 40.27 -18.75
CA PHE A 209 -14.87 41.63 -18.76
C PHE A 209 -13.66 42.54 -19.03
N ASP A 210 -13.74 43.40 -20.03
CA ASP A 210 -12.63 44.29 -20.46
C ASP A 210 -11.29 43.55 -20.64
N GLY A 211 -11.36 42.37 -21.29
CA GLY A 211 -10.18 41.53 -21.56
C GLY A 211 -9.61 40.75 -20.37
N LYS A 212 -10.06 41.00 -19.13
CA LYS A 212 -9.65 40.28 -17.91
C LYS A 212 -10.62 39.16 -17.57
N ALA A 213 -10.16 38.18 -16.81
CA ALA A 213 -11.04 37.13 -16.28
C ALA A 213 -12.14 37.74 -15.44
N PHE A 214 -13.39 37.35 -15.69
CA PHE A 214 -14.54 37.81 -14.96
C PHE A 214 -14.69 36.97 -13.69
N ARG A 215 -14.51 37.59 -12.55
CA ARG A 215 -14.64 36.92 -11.24
C ARG A 215 -14.99 37.94 -10.16
N PRO A 216 -16.26 38.41 -10.09
CA PRO A 216 -16.70 39.31 -9.06
C PRO A 216 -16.52 38.66 -7.68
N ILE A 217 -16.02 39.40 -6.71
CA ILE A 217 -15.68 38.91 -5.37
C ILE A 217 -16.76 39.17 -4.34
N ASN A 218 -17.82 39.92 -4.70
CA ASN A 218 -18.94 40.21 -3.83
C ASN A 218 -20.22 40.52 -4.62
N GLU A 219 -21.35 40.45 -3.92
CA GLU A 219 -22.68 40.68 -4.50
C GLU A 219 -22.83 42.08 -5.13
N SER A 220 -22.23 43.11 -4.53
CA SER A 220 -22.31 44.50 -5.01
C SER A 220 -21.62 44.65 -6.37
N GLU A 221 -20.43 44.08 -6.53
CA GLU A 221 -19.71 44.06 -7.76
C GLU A 221 -20.47 43.28 -8.85
N MET A 222 -21.00 42.11 -8.48
CA MET A 222 -21.82 41.30 -9.36
C MET A 222 -23.05 42.07 -9.87
N LYS A 223 -23.81 42.76 -8.98
CA LYS A 223 -25.00 43.57 -9.35
C LYS A 223 -24.65 44.70 -10.30
N ASN A 224 -23.51 45.37 -10.12
CA ASN A 224 -23.03 46.40 -11.05
C ASN A 224 -22.80 45.82 -12.44
N HIS A 225 -22.15 44.69 -12.55
CA HIS A 225 -21.93 44.02 -13.85
C HIS A 225 -23.24 43.54 -14.47
N LEU A 226 -24.15 43.02 -13.65
CA LEU A 226 -25.47 42.58 -14.11
C LEU A 226 -26.24 43.75 -14.75
N SER A 227 -26.30 44.88 -14.06
CA SER A 227 -26.98 46.10 -14.60
C SER A 227 -26.38 46.63 -15.88
N TYR A 228 -25.07 46.48 -16.08
CA TYR A 228 -24.38 46.81 -17.31
C TYR A 228 -24.75 45.83 -18.43
N LEU A 229 -24.73 44.53 -18.17
CA LEU A 229 -25.03 43.49 -19.13
C LEU A 229 -26.48 43.50 -19.57
N GLU A 230 -27.45 43.77 -18.70
CA GLU A 230 -28.86 43.89 -19.05
C GLU A 230 -29.16 44.96 -20.06
N LYS A 231 -28.33 46.00 -20.13
CA LYS A 231 -28.45 47.15 -21.07
C LYS A 231 -27.59 46.99 -22.31
N SER A 232 -26.84 45.91 -22.42
CA SER A 232 -25.87 45.72 -23.51
C SER A 232 -26.49 44.96 -24.68
N SER A 233 -25.99 45.20 -25.87
CA SER A 233 -26.30 44.39 -27.05
C SER A 233 -25.29 43.27 -27.24
N TYR A 234 -25.77 42.14 -27.72
CA TYR A 234 -24.95 40.94 -27.84
C TYR A 234 -24.76 40.53 -29.30
N SER A 235 -23.56 40.08 -29.66
CA SER A 235 -23.25 39.54 -30.97
C SER A 235 -22.33 38.34 -30.86
N VAL A 236 -22.50 37.36 -31.72
CA VAL A 236 -21.58 36.20 -31.83
C VAL A 236 -20.41 36.59 -32.73
N THR A 237 -19.22 36.69 -32.18
CA THR A 237 -18.00 37.04 -32.90
C THR A 237 -17.23 35.82 -33.39
N LYS A 238 -17.35 34.69 -32.70
CA LYS A 238 -16.66 33.44 -33.06
C LYS A 238 -17.48 32.24 -32.61
N ARG A 239 -17.51 31.20 -33.42
CA ARG A 239 -18.05 29.87 -33.07
C ARG A 239 -16.97 28.82 -33.32
N GLU A 240 -16.79 27.92 -32.38
CA GLU A 240 -15.93 26.72 -32.51
C GLU A 240 -16.77 25.50 -32.19
N ASP A 241 -16.92 24.62 -33.18
CA ASP A 241 -17.58 23.32 -32.98
C ASP A 241 -16.52 22.31 -32.48
N LYS A 242 -16.80 21.58 -31.41
CA LYS A 242 -15.94 20.53 -30.84
C LYS A 242 -16.44 19.17 -31.24
#